data_4aeea2a51ce84bddaab08f5365ac4057
#
_entry.id   4aeea2a51ce84bddaab08f5365ac4057
#
_cell.length_a   1.000
_cell.length_b   1.000
_cell.length_c   1.000
_cell.angle_alpha   90.00
_cell.angle_beta   90.00
_cell.angle_gamma   90.00
#
_symmetry.space_group_name_H-M   'P 1'
#
loop_
_entity.id
_entity.type
_entity.pdbx_description
1 polymer ?
#
loop_
_entity_poly.entity_id
_entity_poly.type
_entity_poly.pdbx_seq_one_letter_code
_entity_poly.pdbx_strand_id
1 'polypeptide(L)'
;MRFTPKGICAVAIDFEVEDGKVKDVKFTGGCDGNHKGLNALIKGMDVDEAIERLSGITCGPRATSCPDQLAQALKEYKSKAV
;
A
#
# COMPACT_ATOMS: atom_id res chain seq x y z
N MET A 1 -3.32 -2.46 -10.40
CA MET A 1 -4.53 -1.80 -9.87
C MET A 1 -4.18 -0.44 -9.32
N ARG A 2 -5.04 0.53 -9.54
CA ARG A 2 -4.83 1.88 -9.03
C ARG A 2 -5.83 2.19 -7.92
N PHE A 3 -5.32 2.74 -6.82
CA PHE A 3 -6.11 3.10 -5.66
C PHE A 3 -5.92 4.59 -5.34
N THR A 4 -7.00 5.28 -5.02
CA THR A 4 -6.93 6.69 -4.62
C THR A 4 -6.91 6.75 -3.08
N PRO A 5 -5.75 7.06 -2.47
CA PRO A 5 -5.66 7.12 -1.02
C PRO A 5 -6.32 8.38 -0.45
N LYS A 6 -6.61 8.35 0.85
CA LYS A 6 -7.18 9.48 1.57
C LYS A 6 -6.36 9.75 2.83
N GLY A 7 -6.23 11.03 3.17
CA GLY A 7 -5.55 11.43 4.40
C GLY A 7 -4.04 11.37 4.35
N ILE A 8 -3.45 11.23 3.17
CA ILE A 8 -2.00 11.19 2.99
C ILE A 8 -1.56 12.11 1.86
N CYS A 9 -0.24 12.33 1.73
CA CYS A 9 0.32 13.22 0.71
C CYS A 9 0.27 12.62 -0.69
N ALA A 10 0.30 11.31 -0.82
CA ALA A 10 0.24 10.65 -2.12
C ALA A 10 -1.15 10.83 -2.75
N VAL A 11 -1.19 11.00 -4.06
CA VAL A 11 -2.44 11.19 -4.80
C VAL A 11 -2.95 9.90 -5.43
N ALA A 12 -2.08 8.92 -5.61
CA ALA A 12 -2.46 7.62 -6.17
C ALA A 12 -1.48 6.54 -5.73
N ILE A 13 -1.98 5.32 -5.62
CA ILE A 13 -1.18 4.12 -5.36
C ILE A 13 -1.47 3.14 -6.49
N ASP A 14 -0.43 2.80 -7.26
CA ASP A 14 -0.51 1.77 -8.29
C ASP A 14 0.22 0.54 -7.79
N PHE A 15 -0.39 -0.62 -7.87
CA PHE A 15 0.24 -1.85 -7.42
C PHE A 15 -0.15 -3.03 -8.29
N GLU A 16 0.71 -4.04 -8.32
CA GLU A 16 0.48 -5.28 -9.02
C GLU A 16 0.64 -6.46 -8.06
N VAL A 17 -0.23 -7.46 -8.21
CA VAL A 17 -0.20 -8.68 -7.44
C VAL A 17 -0.09 -9.86 -8.41
N GLU A 18 0.80 -10.80 -8.12
CA GLU A 18 0.99 -11.99 -8.92
C GLU A 18 1.18 -13.19 -7.97
N ASP A 19 0.40 -14.25 -8.20
CA ASP A 19 0.44 -15.47 -7.39
C ASP A 19 0.22 -15.20 -5.89
N GLY A 20 -0.65 -14.25 -5.55
CA GLY A 20 -0.95 -13.89 -4.16
C GLY A 20 0.15 -13.08 -3.49
N LYS A 21 1.14 -12.60 -4.24
CA LYS A 21 2.25 -11.80 -3.71
C LYS A 21 2.29 -10.43 -4.36
N VAL A 22 2.71 -9.45 -3.58
CA VAL A 22 2.89 -8.09 -4.10
C VAL A 22 4.08 -8.07 -5.03
N LYS A 23 3.84 -7.76 -6.30
CA LYS A 23 4.89 -7.71 -7.31
C LYS A 23 5.57 -6.36 -7.35
N ASP A 24 4.78 -5.29 -7.31
CA ASP A 24 5.31 -3.93 -7.38
C ASP A 24 4.30 -2.95 -6.79
N VAL A 25 4.81 -1.84 -6.26
CA VAL A 25 3.98 -0.76 -5.73
C VAL A 25 4.61 0.57 -6.12
N LYS A 26 3.80 1.48 -6.63
CA LYS A 26 4.24 2.83 -6.98
C LYS A 26 3.28 3.84 -6.40
N PHE A 27 3.82 4.79 -5.66
CA PHE A 27 3.06 5.93 -5.14
C PHE A 27 3.30 7.13 -6.05
N THR A 28 2.25 7.89 -6.31
CA THR A 28 2.33 9.15 -7.04
C THR A 28 2.18 10.28 -6.03
N GLY A 29 3.18 11.16 -5.96
CA GLY A 29 3.22 12.24 -4.98
C GLY A 29 3.72 11.79 -3.62
N GLY A 30 3.86 12.71 -2.67
CA GLY A 30 4.35 12.43 -1.32
C GLY A 30 5.85 12.24 -1.24
N CYS A 31 6.30 11.51 -0.21
CA CYS A 31 7.72 11.30 0.07
C CYS A 31 8.30 10.15 -0.73
N ASP A 32 8.93 10.46 -1.85
CA ASP A 32 9.47 9.46 -2.78
C ASP A 32 10.44 8.46 -2.11
N GLY A 33 11.34 8.95 -1.28
CA GLY A 33 12.30 8.07 -0.59
C GLY A 33 11.64 7.03 0.31
N ASN A 34 10.63 7.44 1.07
CA ASN A 34 9.89 6.54 1.95
C ASN A 34 9.08 5.53 1.13
N HIS A 35 8.53 5.95 0.01
CA HIS A 35 7.76 5.07 -0.86
C HIS A 35 8.64 4.02 -1.51
N LYS A 36 9.85 4.39 -1.93
CA LYS A 36 10.81 3.42 -2.49
C LYS A 36 11.23 2.40 -1.45
N GLY A 37 11.49 2.83 -0.22
CA GLY A 37 11.82 1.92 0.87
C GLY A 37 10.69 0.97 1.19
N LEU A 38 9.46 1.47 1.22
CA LEU A 38 8.27 0.65 1.47
C LEU A 38 8.10 -0.40 0.36
N ASN A 39 8.24 -0.01 -0.90
CA ASN A 39 8.17 -0.94 -2.01
C ASN A 39 9.23 -2.04 -1.90
N ALA A 40 10.45 -1.67 -1.57
CA ALA A 40 11.55 -2.64 -1.42
C ALA A 40 11.27 -3.67 -0.33
N LEU A 41 10.65 -3.23 0.79
CA LEU A 41 10.33 -4.11 1.91
C LEU A 41 9.19 -5.08 1.61
N ILE A 42 8.16 -4.64 0.91
CA ILE A 42 6.97 -5.45 0.68
C ILE A 42 6.98 -6.22 -0.63
N LYS A 43 7.88 -5.90 -1.54
CA LYS A 43 7.98 -6.59 -2.82
C LYS A 43 8.28 -8.08 -2.60
N GLY A 44 7.43 -8.93 -3.15
CA GLY A 44 7.53 -10.39 -2.95
C GLY A 44 6.80 -10.90 -1.71
N MET A 45 6.22 -10.01 -0.89
CA MET A 45 5.49 -10.40 0.30
C MET A 45 4.08 -10.86 -0.05
N ASP A 46 3.56 -11.85 0.68
CA ASP A 46 2.17 -12.28 0.51
C ASP A 46 1.23 -11.10 0.78
N VAL A 47 0.17 -10.99 -0.02
CA VAL A 47 -0.82 -9.91 0.13
C VAL A 47 -1.39 -9.89 1.55
N ASP A 48 -1.74 -11.05 2.10
CA ASP A 48 -2.29 -11.13 3.46
C ASP A 48 -1.30 -10.64 4.51
N GLU A 49 -0.03 -11.00 4.37
CA GLU A 49 1.01 -10.56 5.29
C GLU A 49 1.23 -9.04 5.17
N ALA A 50 1.24 -8.51 3.95
CA ALA A 50 1.37 -7.08 3.74
C ALA A 50 0.22 -6.31 4.39
N ILE A 51 -1.01 -6.78 4.23
CA ILE A 51 -2.18 -6.17 4.85
C ILE A 51 -2.02 -6.15 6.37
N GLU A 52 -1.65 -7.29 6.96
CA GLU A 52 -1.51 -7.41 8.40
C GLU A 52 -0.43 -6.48 8.96
N ARG A 53 0.72 -6.43 8.29
CA ARG A 53 1.85 -5.62 8.76
C ARG A 53 1.64 -4.12 8.59
N LEU A 54 0.92 -3.71 7.55
CA LEU A 54 0.78 -2.29 7.21
C LEU A 54 -0.49 -1.65 7.76
N SER A 55 -1.49 -2.45 8.12
CA SER A 55 -2.75 -1.92 8.65
C SER A 55 -2.56 -1.25 10.01
N GLY A 56 -3.20 -0.09 10.18
CA GLY A 56 -3.20 0.60 11.46
C GLY A 56 -1.97 1.46 11.72
N ILE A 57 -1.01 1.51 10.81
CA ILE A 57 0.14 2.41 10.96
C ILE A 57 -0.33 3.83 10.70
N THR A 58 -0.07 4.73 11.65
CA THR A 58 -0.45 6.12 11.52
C THR A 58 0.78 7.01 11.37
N CYS A 59 0.58 8.19 10.80
CA CYS A 59 1.66 9.15 10.56
C CYS A 59 1.40 10.41 11.41
N GLY A 60 2.11 10.54 12.53
CA GLY A 60 1.95 11.66 13.44
C GLY A 60 0.50 11.81 13.92
N PRO A 61 -0.11 12.99 13.79
CA PRO A 61 -1.49 13.21 14.21
C PRO A 61 -2.54 12.67 13.25
N ARG A 62 -2.15 12.13 12.10
CA ARG A 62 -3.08 11.60 11.11
C ARG A 62 -3.59 10.24 11.54
N ALA A 63 -4.85 9.95 11.20
CA ALA A 63 -5.46 8.65 11.50
C ALA A 63 -4.98 7.54 10.56
N THR A 64 -4.20 7.86 9.54
CA THR A 64 -3.74 6.91 8.53
C THR A 64 -2.34 7.30 8.04
N SER A 65 -1.75 6.48 7.18
CA SER A 65 -0.43 6.71 6.59
C SER A 65 -0.36 6.07 5.21
N CYS A 66 0.75 6.30 4.49
CA CYS A 66 0.96 5.63 3.20
C CYS A 66 0.93 4.11 3.34
N PRO A 67 1.62 3.48 4.33
CA PRO A 67 1.51 2.04 4.53
C PRO A 67 0.08 1.60 4.83
N ASP A 68 -0.64 2.30 5.69
CA ASP A 68 -2.01 1.96 6.03
C ASP A 68 -2.94 2.06 4.82
N GLN A 69 -2.80 3.10 4.01
CA GLN A 69 -3.58 3.24 2.79
C GLN A 69 -3.27 2.14 1.77
N LEU A 70 -2.01 1.72 1.68
CA LEU A 70 -1.64 0.58 0.84
C LEU A 70 -2.32 -0.70 1.35
N ALA A 71 -2.36 -0.92 2.65
CA ALA A 71 -3.06 -2.06 3.22
C ALA A 71 -4.54 -2.06 2.85
N GLN A 72 -5.18 -0.89 2.89
CA GLN A 72 -6.58 -0.75 2.49
C GLN A 72 -6.77 -1.04 0.99
N ALA A 73 -5.82 -0.58 0.16
CA ALA A 73 -5.85 -0.86 -1.28
C ALA A 73 -5.74 -2.37 -1.55
N LEU A 74 -4.88 -3.06 -0.83
CA LEU A 74 -4.71 -4.51 -0.97
C LEU A 74 -5.95 -5.26 -0.48
N LYS A 75 -6.59 -4.80 0.60
CA LYS A 75 -7.86 -5.38 1.07
C LYS A 75 -8.94 -5.24 0.00
N GLU A 76 -9.04 -4.08 -0.63
CA GLU A 76 -10.00 -3.85 -1.70
C GLU A 76 -9.72 -4.77 -2.89
N TYR A 77 -8.46 -4.94 -3.26
CA TYR A 77 -8.05 -5.86 -4.31
C TYR A 77 -8.53 -7.29 -4.02
N LYS A 78 -8.29 -7.78 -2.80
CA LYS A 78 -8.72 -9.12 -2.38
C LYS A 78 -10.23 -9.28 -2.46
N SER A 79 -10.96 -8.27 -2.03
CA SER A 79 -12.42 -8.27 -2.05
C SER A 79 -12.98 -8.39 -3.47
N LYS A 80 -12.29 -7.82 -4.45
CA LYS A 80 -12.71 -7.85 -5.85
C LYS A 80 -12.18 -9.04 -6.64
N ALA A 81 -11.19 -9.73 -6.12
CA ALA A 81 -10.50 -10.82 -6.81
C ALA A 81 -11.17 -12.18 -6.64
N VAL A 82 -12.29 -12.25 -6.01
CA VAL A 82 -13.02 -13.51 -5.72
C VAL A 82 -13.69 -14.07 -6.96
#